data_3ffa9fc3206e8181d3974eef67d4b39c
#
_entry.id   3ffa9fc3206e8181d3974eef67d4b39c
#
_cell.length_a   1.000
_cell.length_b   1.000
_cell.length_c   1.000
_cell.angle_alpha   90.00
_cell.angle_beta   90.00
_cell.angle_gamma   90.00
#
_symmetry.space_group_name_H-M   'P 1'
#
loop_
_entity.id
_entity.type
_entity.pdbx_description
1 polymer ?
#
loop_
_entity_poly.entity_id
_entity_poly.type
_entity_poly.pdbx_seq_one_letter_code
_entity_poly.pdbx_strand_id
1 'polypeptide(L)'
;MTGQAPGTPEVHHDVVIIGAGAAGIAIAQGLRQRNARLDIALIDPASEHYYQPGWTLVGGGVFDADQTRRSMAEVLPEGVTHYPCPAAGIDPDRCLVRLEDARMLDYRALVVVPGLELHWDAIDGVANVLGEYGITSNYRFDLAPYTWSLVQQLRQGRALFTQPAMPIKCAGAPQKAMYLACDHWRRRGVLAGINVSFHNAGGALFGVPAYIPALMEQVERYGIGLEFHQQLMAVDGPNRQAHFLIHDADGGQREHVESFDMLHVVPPQRAPALIRDSLLANDAGWLDLHPNTLQHLRYPAVFGAGDVSATPNAKTAAAVRVQAPIVADNVVAYLQGESLSARYQGYGACPLTVSRGRVVLAEFGYGGELMPTLPEWLNDGQRATALAWQLKAHLMPTIYWQMMLKGREWMVP
;
A
#
# COMPACT_ATOMS: atom_id res chain seq x y z
N MET A 1 -25.09 38.85 -23.81
CA MET A 1 -24.81 37.63 -24.60
C MET A 1 -23.41 37.15 -24.18
N THR A 2 -23.34 36.30 -23.18
CA THR A 2 -22.07 35.70 -22.74
C THR A 2 -21.88 34.44 -23.58
N GLY A 3 -20.96 34.52 -24.56
CA GLY A 3 -20.57 33.39 -25.37
C GLY A 3 -19.92 32.30 -24.47
N GLN A 4 -20.61 31.18 -24.30
CA GLN A 4 -19.96 29.95 -23.86
C GLN A 4 -18.91 29.60 -24.92
N ALA A 5 -17.64 29.44 -24.51
CA ALA A 5 -16.63 28.84 -25.36
C ALA A 5 -17.12 27.45 -25.79
N PRO A 6 -16.81 27.01 -27.04
CA PRO A 6 -17.19 25.68 -27.50
C PRO A 6 -16.63 24.66 -26.53
N GLY A 7 -17.51 23.91 -25.88
CA GLY A 7 -17.13 22.87 -24.94
C GLY A 7 -16.20 21.86 -25.61
N THR A 8 -15.12 21.48 -24.96
CA THR A 8 -14.27 20.35 -25.37
C THR A 8 -15.20 19.14 -25.56
N PRO A 9 -15.11 18.41 -26.69
CA PRO A 9 -15.98 17.25 -26.90
C PRO A 9 -15.81 16.23 -25.77
N GLU A 10 -16.92 15.81 -25.17
CA GLU A 10 -16.96 14.77 -24.18
C GLU A 10 -16.79 13.41 -24.87
N VAL A 11 -15.87 12.57 -24.35
CA VAL A 11 -15.68 11.21 -24.82
C VAL A 11 -16.41 10.29 -23.87
N HIS A 12 -17.38 9.53 -24.38
CA HIS A 12 -18.19 8.62 -23.57
C HIS A 12 -17.50 7.25 -23.41
N HIS A 13 -17.56 6.70 -22.19
CA HIS A 13 -17.18 5.33 -21.87
C HIS A 13 -18.22 4.68 -20.94
N ASP A 14 -18.42 3.38 -21.04
CA ASP A 14 -19.28 2.68 -20.08
C ASP A 14 -18.67 2.73 -18.66
N VAL A 15 -17.36 2.52 -18.56
CA VAL A 15 -16.62 2.56 -17.29
C VAL A 15 -15.36 3.38 -17.43
N VAL A 16 -15.17 4.36 -16.55
CA VAL A 16 -13.91 5.08 -16.38
C VAL A 16 -13.23 4.59 -15.11
N ILE A 17 -11.95 4.26 -15.18
CA ILE A 17 -11.13 3.82 -14.04
C ILE A 17 -9.99 4.82 -13.83
N ILE A 18 -9.89 5.42 -12.64
CA ILE A 18 -8.81 6.31 -12.26
C ILE A 18 -7.77 5.54 -11.46
N GLY A 19 -6.58 5.34 -12.04
CA GLY A 19 -5.45 4.61 -11.49
C GLY A 19 -5.25 3.24 -12.15
N ALA A 20 -4.07 3.00 -12.76
CA ALA A 20 -3.64 1.73 -13.33
C ALA A 20 -2.66 0.97 -12.41
N GLY A 21 -2.80 1.14 -11.10
CA GLY A 21 -2.14 0.31 -10.11
C GLY A 21 -2.71 -1.11 -10.07
N ALA A 22 -2.34 -1.86 -9.04
CA ALA A 22 -2.80 -3.25 -8.84
C ALA A 22 -4.32 -3.39 -8.92
N ALA A 23 -5.07 -2.45 -8.30
CA ALA A 23 -6.52 -2.47 -8.27
C ALA A 23 -7.13 -2.16 -9.65
N GLY A 24 -6.67 -1.09 -10.30
CA GLY A 24 -7.26 -0.66 -11.58
C GLY A 24 -7.10 -1.69 -12.69
N ILE A 25 -5.91 -2.27 -12.84
CA ILE A 25 -5.66 -3.33 -13.82
C ILE A 25 -6.50 -4.58 -13.51
N ALA A 26 -6.52 -5.03 -12.25
CA ALA A 26 -7.28 -6.22 -11.87
C ALA A 26 -8.79 -6.02 -12.08
N ILE A 27 -9.35 -4.84 -11.73
CA ILE A 27 -10.76 -4.51 -11.95
C ILE A 27 -11.07 -4.41 -13.45
N ALA A 28 -10.24 -3.69 -14.23
CA ALA A 28 -10.43 -3.58 -15.68
C ALA A 28 -10.48 -4.96 -16.35
N GLN A 29 -9.56 -5.84 -15.97
CA GLN A 29 -9.51 -7.22 -16.46
C GLN A 29 -10.73 -8.03 -16.01
N GLY A 30 -11.14 -7.89 -14.73
CA GLY A 30 -12.35 -8.53 -14.20
C GLY A 30 -13.63 -8.08 -14.91
N LEU A 31 -13.76 -6.79 -15.24
CA LEU A 31 -14.87 -6.24 -16.01
C LEU A 31 -14.90 -6.82 -17.44
N ARG A 32 -13.74 -6.87 -18.13
CA ARG A 32 -13.61 -7.46 -19.46
C ARG A 32 -14.03 -8.93 -19.51
N GLN A 33 -13.72 -9.71 -18.48
CA GLN A 33 -14.11 -11.11 -18.37
C GLN A 33 -15.61 -11.29 -18.18
N ARG A 34 -16.26 -10.40 -17.41
CA ARG A 34 -17.71 -10.42 -17.14
C ARG A 34 -18.52 -9.92 -18.33
N ASN A 35 -18.02 -8.89 -18.99
CA ASN A 35 -18.65 -8.34 -20.19
C ASN A 35 -17.61 -7.75 -21.14
N ALA A 36 -17.24 -8.52 -22.16
CA ALA A 36 -16.25 -8.13 -23.17
C ALA A 36 -16.69 -6.94 -24.06
N ARG A 37 -17.97 -6.52 -23.99
CA ARG A 37 -18.49 -5.40 -24.79
C ARG A 37 -18.37 -4.05 -24.10
N LEU A 38 -18.04 -4.03 -22.81
CA LEU A 38 -17.86 -2.76 -22.07
C LEU A 38 -16.75 -1.93 -22.70
N ASP A 39 -17.05 -0.68 -22.95
CA ASP A 39 -16.07 0.34 -23.30
C ASP A 39 -15.44 0.89 -22.00
N ILE A 40 -14.17 0.57 -21.77
CA ILE A 40 -13.46 0.87 -20.52
C ILE A 40 -12.32 1.83 -20.80
N ALA A 41 -12.33 2.98 -20.13
CA ALA A 41 -11.20 3.91 -20.06
C ALA A 41 -10.39 3.65 -18.78
N LEU A 42 -9.07 3.67 -18.89
CA LEU A 42 -8.13 3.56 -17.78
C LEU A 42 -7.20 4.77 -17.78
N ILE A 43 -7.23 5.57 -16.72
CA ILE A 43 -6.50 6.84 -16.60
C ILE A 43 -5.33 6.62 -15.64
N ASP A 44 -4.09 6.75 -16.12
CA ASP A 44 -2.88 6.74 -15.28
C ASP A 44 -1.69 7.31 -16.06
N PRO A 45 -0.94 8.29 -15.52
CA PRO A 45 0.22 8.88 -16.19
C PRO A 45 1.47 8.00 -16.14
N ALA A 46 1.49 6.96 -15.30
CA ALA A 46 2.69 6.15 -15.06
C ALA A 46 3.05 5.30 -16.29
N SER A 47 4.32 5.30 -16.67
CA SER A 47 4.87 4.42 -17.71
C SER A 47 5.30 3.05 -17.18
N GLU A 48 5.41 2.93 -15.86
CA GLU A 48 5.91 1.75 -15.16
C GLU A 48 4.88 1.25 -14.13
N HIS A 49 4.81 -0.05 -13.97
CA HIS A 49 3.99 -0.72 -12.97
C HIS A 49 4.87 -1.52 -12.00
N TYR A 50 4.56 -1.44 -10.71
CA TYR A 50 5.40 -2.01 -9.66
C TYR A 50 4.67 -3.04 -8.79
N TYR A 51 5.33 -4.19 -8.57
CA TYR A 51 4.99 -5.12 -7.50
C TYR A 51 5.53 -4.61 -6.17
N GLN A 52 4.88 -3.59 -5.59
CA GLN A 52 5.33 -2.92 -4.36
C GLN A 52 5.55 -3.87 -3.17
N PRO A 53 4.77 -4.99 -2.98
CA PRO A 53 5.04 -5.95 -1.91
C PRO A 53 6.42 -6.63 -1.97
N GLY A 54 7.11 -6.53 -3.10
CA GLY A 54 8.47 -7.02 -3.30
C GLY A 54 9.56 -6.09 -2.74
N TRP A 55 9.30 -4.79 -2.56
CA TRP A 55 10.33 -3.83 -2.20
C TRP A 55 10.97 -4.10 -0.83
N THR A 56 10.22 -4.64 0.14
CA THR A 56 10.82 -5.09 1.41
C THR A 56 11.80 -6.25 1.23
N LEU A 57 11.58 -7.10 0.22
CA LEU A 57 12.50 -8.18 -0.13
C LEU A 57 13.73 -7.66 -0.92
N VAL A 58 13.56 -6.58 -1.70
CA VAL A 58 14.70 -5.86 -2.31
C VAL A 58 15.57 -5.25 -1.22
N GLY A 59 14.99 -4.47 -0.30
CA GLY A 59 15.72 -3.89 0.83
C GLY A 59 16.32 -4.92 1.81
N GLY A 60 15.84 -6.17 1.76
CA GLY A 60 16.39 -7.31 2.49
C GLY A 60 17.38 -8.18 1.69
N GLY A 61 17.71 -7.79 0.44
CA GLY A 61 18.66 -8.51 -0.42
C GLY A 61 18.19 -9.88 -0.90
N VAL A 62 16.87 -10.04 -1.05
CA VAL A 62 16.24 -11.29 -1.52
C VAL A 62 15.85 -11.19 -2.99
N PHE A 63 15.38 -10.01 -3.41
CA PHE A 63 15.01 -9.71 -4.79
C PHE A 63 15.91 -8.65 -5.39
N ASP A 64 16.12 -8.74 -6.69
CA ASP A 64 16.59 -7.61 -7.49
C ASP A 64 15.42 -6.65 -7.75
N ALA A 65 15.69 -5.34 -7.78
CA ALA A 65 14.65 -4.32 -7.95
C ALA A 65 13.84 -4.52 -9.24
N ASP A 66 14.53 -4.84 -10.35
CA ASP A 66 13.90 -5.01 -11.67
C ASP A 66 12.91 -6.19 -11.74
N GLN A 67 13.02 -7.19 -10.84
CA GLN A 67 12.02 -8.25 -10.71
C GLN A 67 10.65 -7.73 -10.26
N THR A 68 10.63 -6.55 -9.65
CA THR A 68 9.41 -5.92 -9.12
C THR A 68 8.80 -4.88 -10.06
N ARG A 69 9.33 -4.72 -11.27
CA ARG A 69 8.93 -3.71 -12.24
C ARG A 69 8.54 -4.33 -13.58
N ARG A 70 7.56 -3.73 -14.25
CA ARG A 70 7.16 -3.99 -15.64
C ARG A 70 6.79 -2.67 -16.28
N SER A 71 6.91 -2.55 -17.62
CA SER A 71 6.31 -1.43 -18.30
C SER A 71 4.78 -1.46 -18.19
N MET A 72 4.14 -0.29 -18.17
CA MET A 72 2.68 -0.22 -18.14
C MET A 72 2.07 -0.96 -19.34
N ALA A 73 2.67 -0.85 -20.52
CA ALA A 73 2.21 -1.51 -21.73
C ALA A 73 2.15 -3.05 -21.63
N GLU A 74 3.04 -3.69 -20.82
CA GLU A 74 3.05 -5.14 -20.63
C GLU A 74 1.91 -5.63 -19.73
N VAL A 75 1.35 -4.76 -18.89
CA VAL A 75 0.37 -5.14 -17.88
C VAL A 75 -1.04 -4.65 -18.18
N LEU A 76 -1.20 -3.67 -19.06
CA LEU A 76 -2.52 -3.17 -19.47
C LEU A 76 -3.38 -4.29 -20.07
N PRO A 77 -4.67 -4.36 -19.71
CA PRO A 77 -5.61 -5.31 -20.33
C PRO A 77 -5.86 -4.98 -21.81
N GLU A 78 -5.99 -6.00 -22.63
CA GLU A 78 -6.43 -5.83 -24.02
C GLU A 78 -7.86 -5.30 -24.09
N GLY A 79 -8.13 -4.42 -25.07
CA GLY A 79 -9.45 -3.84 -25.31
C GLY A 79 -9.90 -2.81 -24.26
N VAL A 80 -8.94 -2.19 -23.58
CA VAL A 80 -9.14 -1.04 -22.68
C VAL A 80 -8.46 0.18 -23.28
N THR A 81 -9.12 1.32 -23.30
CA THR A 81 -8.55 2.58 -23.75
C THR A 81 -7.70 3.19 -22.64
N HIS A 82 -6.39 3.25 -22.83
CA HIS A 82 -5.48 3.87 -21.85
C HIS A 82 -5.28 5.36 -22.13
N TYR A 83 -5.46 6.18 -21.11
CA TYR A 83 -5.17 7.60 -21.09
C TYR A 83 -3.92 7.85 -20.24
N PRO A 84 -2.71 8.00 -20.84
CA PRO A 84 -1.46 8.24 -20.10
C PRO A 84 -1.36 9.71 -19.67
N CYS A 85 -2.34 10.17 -18.90
CA CYS A 85 -2.51 11.54 -18.47
C CYS A 85 -3.14 11.54 -17.08
N PRO A 86 -2.77 12.44 -16.16
CA PRO A 86 -3.43 12.54 -14.87
C PRO A 86 -4.89 12.98 -15.00
N ALA A 87 -5.74 12.44 -14.11
CA ALA A 87 -7.04 13.03 -13.86
C ALA A 87 -6.87 14.31 -13.02
N ALA A 88 -7.49 15.40 -13.48
CA ALA A 88 -7.39 16.73 -12.87
C ALA A 88 -8.65 17.17 -12.10
N GLY A 89 -9.75 16.43 -12.22
CA GLY A 89 -10.99 16.73 -11.51
C GLY A 89 -12.07 15.69 -11.76
N ILE A 90 -12.99 15.57 -10.82
CA ILE A 90 -14.14 14.67 -10.89
C ILE A 90 -15.39 15.51 -10.58
N ASP A 91 -16.37 15.46 -11.45
CA ASP A 91 -17.72 15.99 -11.24
C ASP A 91 -18.69 14.80 -11.16
N PRO A 92 -18.95 14.27 -9.96
CA PRO A 92 -19.78 13.09 -9.81
C PRO A 92 -21.27 13.35 -10.04
N ASP A 93 -21.72 14.61 -9.94
CA ASP A 93 -23.12 15.00 -10.21
C ASP A 93 -23.42 14.97 -11.72
N ARG A 94 -22.39 15.23 -12.54
CA ARG A 94 -22.50 15.18 -14.00
C ARG A 94 -21.93 13.91 -14.63
N CYS A 95 -21.42 12.99 -13.83
CA CYS A 95 -20.71 11.79 -14.29
C CYS A 95 -19.52 12.10 -15.24
N LEU A 96 -18.67 13.08 -14.87
CA LEU A 96 -17.56 13.55 -15.70
C LEU A 96 -16.23 13.44 -14.95
N VAL A 97 -15.18 13.03 -15.69
CA VAL A 97 -13.79 13.14 -15.27
C VAL A 97 -13.06 14.08 -16.24
N ARG A 98 -12.38 15.08 -15.69
CA ARG A 98 -11.52 15.98 -16.45
C ARG A 98 -10.07 15.54 -16.32
N LEU A 99 -9.37 15.43 -17.46
CA LEU A 99 -7.95 15.18 -17.52
C LEU A 99 -7.13 16.48 -17.50
N GLU A 100 -5.83 16.39 -17.19
CA GLU A 100 -4.94 17.57 -17.20
C GLU A 100 -4.79 18.20 -18.59
N ASP A 101 -4.91 17.41 -19.65
CA ASP A 101 -4.89 17.89 -21.05
C ASP A 101 -6.25 18.46 -21.53
N ALA A 102 -7.16 18.73 -20.58
CA ALA A 102 -8.49 19.30 -20.78
C ALA A 102 -9.51 18.38 -21.46
N ARG A 103 -9.20 17.12 -21.79
CA ARG A 103 -10.22 16.15 -22.23
C ARG A 103 -11.22 15.89 -21.11
N MET A 104 -12.49 15.70 -21.51
CA MET A 104 -13.58 15.35 -20.61
C MET A 104 -14.06 13.94 -20.94
N LEU A 105 -14.08 13.06 -19.96
CA LEU A 105 -14.57 11.69 -20.07
C LEU A 105 -15.90 11.58 -19.34
N ASP A 106 -16.96 11.25 -20.05
CA ASP A 106 -18.27 10.92 -19.51
C ASP A 106 -18.34 9.43 -19.19
N TYR A 107 -19.03 9.04 -18.13
CA TYR A 107 -19.12 7.64 -17.71
C TYR A 107 -20.50 7.23 -17.22
N ARG A 108 -20.83 5.96 -17.38
CA ARG A 108 -21.97 5.31 -16.70
C ARG A 108 -21.59 4.79 -15.31
N ALA A 109 -20.35 4.32 -15.16
CA ALA A 109 -19.78 3.96 -13.86
C ALA A 109 -18.34 4.45 -13.76
N LEU A 110 -17.94 4.93 -12.57
CA LEU A 110 -16.58 5.38 -12.24
C LEU A 110 -15.97 4.46 -11.19
N VAL A 111 -14.75 4.00 -11.44
CA VAL A 111 -13.94 3.26 -10.47
C VAL A 111 -12.75 4.10 -10.05
N VAL A 112 -12.64 4.39 -8.75
CA VAL A 112 -11.62 5.28 -8.18
C VAL A 112 -10.61 4.45 -7.38
N VAL A 113 -9.41 4.28 -7.95
CA VAL A 113 -8.35 3.42 -7.38
C VAL A 113 -6.93 3.99 -7.56
N PRO A 114 -6.70 5.31 -7.37
CA PRO A 114 -5.40 5.94 -7.60
C PRO A 114 -4.34 5.60 -6.54
N GLY A 115 -4.68 4.79 -5.55
CA GLY A 115 -3.79 4.47 -4.43
C GLY A 115 -3.73 5.59 -3.40
N LEU A 116 -2.54 5.81 -2.82
CA LEU A 116 -2.28 6.84 -1.82
C LEU A 116 -0.96 7.57 -2.09
N GLU A 117 -0.80 8.74 -1.47
CA GLU A 117 0.41 9.53 -1.49
C GLU A 117 1.25 9.31 -0.23
N LEU A 118 2.57 9.22 -0.41
CA LEU A 118 3.56 9.26 0.66
C LEU A 118 3.87 10.73 0.98
N HIS A 119 3.45 11.21 2.14
CA HIS A 119 3.57 12.60 2.52
C HIS A 119 4.95 12.88 3.15
N TRP A 120 5.99 12.93 2.30
CA TRP A 120 7.38 13.17 2.75
C TRP A 120 7.56 14.50 3.42
N ASP A 121 6.87 15.54 2.93
CA ASP A 121 6.93 16.92 3.47
C ASP A 121 6.30 17.06 4.87
N ALA A 122 5.64 16.01 5.38
CA ALA A 122 5.15 15.97 6.76
C ALA A 122 6.26 15.72 7.79
N ILE A 123 7.46 15.37 7.32
CA ILE A 123 8.66 15.20 8.15
C ILE A 123 9.69 16.23 7.67
N ASP A 124 9.96 17.22 8.49
CA ASP A 124 10.83 18.33 8.10
C ASP A 124 12.24 17.84 7.72
N GLY A 125 12.77 18.39 6.63
CA GLY A 125 14.08 18.07 6.09
C GLY A 125 14.19 16.71 5.34
N VAL A 126 13.29 15.75 5.55
CA VAL A 126 13.45 14.38 5.03
C VAL A 126 13.46 14.32 3.50
N ALA A 127 12.59 15.09 2.83
CA ALA A 127 12.47 15.06 1.37
C ALA A 127 13.78 15.39 0.65
N ASN A 128 14.62 16.24 1.27
CA ASN A 128 15.88 16.72 0.70
C ASN A 128 17.07 15.79 0.94
N VAL A 129 16.94 14.80 1.85
CA VAL A 129 18.07 13.94 2.29
C VAL A 129 17.81 12.46 2.06
N LEU A 130 16.66 12.10 1.46
CA LEU A 130 16.34 10.72 1.10
C LEU A 130 17.34 10.16 0.08
N GLY A 131 17.95 9.02 0.41
CA GLY A 131 18.98 8.39 -0.40
C GLY A 131 20.40 8.81 -0.04
N GLU A 132 20.55 9.69 0.94
CA GLU A 132 21.82 10.21 1.43
C GLU A 132 21.96 10.04 2.96
N TYR A 133 23.14 10.24 3.50
CA TYR A 133 23.44 10.27 4.95
C TYR A 133 23.00 9.03 5.74
N GLY A 134 22.69 7.91 5.07
CA GLY A 134 22.15 6.70 5.72
C GLY A 134 20.63 6.70 5.85
N ILE A 135 19.92 7.63 5.19
CA ILE A 135 18.45 7.79 5.25
C ILE A 135 17.82 7.09 4.05
N THR A 136 16.93 6.13 4.30
CA THR A 136 16.34 5.28 3.27
C THR A 136 14.90 4.92 3.55
N SER A 137 14.23 4.25 2.59
CA SER A 137 12.88 3.73 2.74
C SER A 137 12.59 2.59 1.75
N ASN A 138 11.94 1.54 2.21
CA ASN A 138 11.39 0.50 1.33
C ASN A 138 10.00 0.87 0.77
N TYR A 139 9.53 2.09 0.99
CA TYR A 139 8.28 2.61 0.40
C TYR A 139 8.50 3.30 -0.95
N ARG A 140 9.75 3.39 -1.41
CA ARG A 140 10.13 3.87 -2.74
C ARG A 140 10.98 2.81 -3.46
N PHE A 141 10.70 2.62 -4.76
CA PHE A 141 11.41 1.67 -5.61
C PHE A 141 12.92 1.93 -5.68
N ASP A 142 13.29 3.18 -5.90
CA ASP A 142 14.67 3.64 -6.05
C ASP A 142 15.49 3.56 -4.75
N LEU A 143 14.83 3.62 -3.58
CA LEU A 143 15.49 3.56 -2.28
C LEU A 143 15.64 2.14 -1.71
N ALA A 144 14.83 1.19 -2.15
CA ALA A 144 14.92 -0.18 -1.65
C ALA A 144 16.31 -0.83 -1.89
N PRO A 145 16.97 -0.66 -3.05
CA PRO A 145 18.36 -1.10 -3.24
C PRO A 145 19.36 -0.37 -2.32
N TYR A 146 19.13 0.92 -2.06
CA TYR A 146 19.96 1.68 -1.13
C TYR A 146 19.80 1.18 0.31
N THR A 147 18.58 0.81 0.74
CA THR A 147 18.36 0.14 2.02
C THR A 147 19.25 -1.10 2.15
N TRP A 148 19.27 -1.96 1.13
CA TRP A 148 20.11 -3.16 1.15
C TRP A 148 21.61 -2.81 1.22
N SER A 149 22.05 -1.80 0.48
CA SER A 149 23.45 -1.31 0.54
C SER A 149 23.83 -0.87 1.95
N LEU A 150 22.99 -0.10 2.64
CA LEU A 150 23.22 0.33 4.02
C LEU A 150 23.27 -0.86 4.98
N VAL A 151 22.34 -1.81 4.86
CA VAL A 151 22.33 -3.04 5.67
C VAL A 151 23.61 -3.84 5.49
N GLN A 152 24.13 -3.93 4.25
CA GLN A 152 25.37 -4.64 3.97
C GLN A 152 26.62 -3.93 4.55
N GLN A 153 26.61 -2.62 4.63
CA GLN A 153 27.76 -1.82 5.05
C GLN A 153 27.86 -1.63 6.56
N LEU A 154 26.72 -1.54 7.25
CA LEU A 154 26.69 -1.28 8.68
C LEU A 154 27.29 -2.47 9.47
N ARG A 155 28.22 -2.16 10.36
CA ARG A 155 28.93 -3.14 11.22
C ARG A 155 28.79 -2.83 12.69
N GLN A 156 28.59 -1.56 13.02
CA GLN A 156 28.40 -1.04 14.37
C GLN A 156 27.64 0.29 14.29
N GLY A 157 27.04 0.73 15.38
CA GLY A 157 26.36 2.01 15.47
C GLY A 157 24.86 1.85 15.69
N ARG A 158 24.05 2.80 15.22
CA ARG A 158 22.61 2.87 15.48
C ARG A 158 21.80 2.75 14.18
N ALA A 159 20.84 1.83 14.19
CA ALA A 159 19.89 1.64 13.10
C ALA A 159 18.46 1.91 13.60
N LEU A 160 17.86 3.00 13.14
CA LEU A 160 16.51 3.41 13.51
C LEU A 160 15.52 3.03 12.41
N PHE A 161 14.38 2.47 12.80
CA PHE A 161 13.26 2.15 11.92
C PHE A 161 12.02 2.88 12.43
N THR A 162 11.28 3.55 11.55
CA THR A 162 10.13 4.37 11.98
C THR A 162 8.82 3.89 11.37
N GLN A 163 7.74 4.09 12.12
CA GLN A 163 6.36 3.89 11.66
C GLN A 163 5.50 5.07 12.11
N PRO A 164 4.85 5.79 11.19
CA PRO A 164 3.96 6.90 11.54
C PRO A 164 2.63 6.37 12.07
N ALA A 165 1.75 7.30 12.48
CA ALA A 165 0.38 6.99 12.83
C ALA A 165 -0.38 6.32 11.66
N MET A 166 -1.33 5.46 12.00
CA MET A 166 -2.22 4.82 11.02
C MET A 166 -3.22 5.85 10.44
N PRO A 167 -3.69 5.64 9.20
CA PRO A 167 -3.49 4.47 8.34
C PRO A 167 -2.25 4.57 7.44
N ILE A 168 -1.57 3.44 7.23
CA ILE A 168 -0.51 3.29 6.23
C ILE A 168 -0.72 2.05 5.36
N LYS A 169 -0.22 2.06 4.11
CA LYS A 169 -0.17 0.83 3.32
C LYS A 169 0.79 -0.15 3.96
N CYS A 170 0.38 -1.42 4.04
CA CYS A 170 1.19 -2.52 4.58
C CYS A 170 1.84 -2.20 5.94
N ALA A 171 1.05 -2.00 7.00
CA ALA A 171 1.51 -1.64 8.36
C ALA A 171 2.63 -2.53 8.92
N GLY A 172 2.82 -3.73 8.39
CA GLY A 172 3.97 -4.58 8.74
C GLY A 172 5.24 -4.32 7.93
N ALA A 173 5.22 -3.46 6.91
CA ALA A 173 6.40 -3.26 6.05
C ALA A 173 7.61 -2.62 6.77
N PRO A 174 7.43 -1.65 7.69
CA PRO A 174 8.54 -1.10 8.48
C PRO A 174 9.25 -2.17 9.29
N GLN A 175 8.48 -3.05 9.96
CA GLN A 175 9.01 -4.16 10.73
C GLN A 175 9.74 -5.19 9.88
N LYS A 176 9.23 -5.48 8.67
CA LYS A 176 9.92 -6.41 7.73
C LYS A 176 11.30 -5.90 7.34
N ALA A 177 11.45 -4.61 7.10
CA ALA A 177 12.74 -3.99 6.82
C ALA A 177 13.71 -4.20 7.99
N MET A 178 13.24 -3.94 9.21
CA MET A 178 13.99 -4.11 10.45
C MET A 178 14.42 -5.57 10.68
N TYR A 179 13.46 -6.50 10.63
CA TYR A 179 13.76 -7.92 10.89
C TYR A 179 14.74 -8.51 9.86
N LEU A 180 14.59 -8.18 8.58
CA LEU A 180 15.50 -8.65 7.53
C LEU A 180 16.91 -8.07 7.71
N ALA A 181 17.03 -6.81 8.12
CA ALA A 181 18.30 -6.19 8.45
C ALA A 181 18.96 -6.90 9.66
N CYS A 182 18.21 -7.09 10.75
CA CYS A 182 18.69 -7.81 11.94
C CYS A 182 19.12 -9.24 11.64
N ASP A 183 18.36 -9.98 10.81
CA ASP A 183 18.73 -11.34 10.40
C ASP A 183 20.03 -11.36 9.61
N HIS A 184 20.23 -10.38 8.72
CA HIS A 184 21.50 -10.23 7.98
C HIS A 184 22.67 -9.95 8.92
N TRP A 185 22.55 -8.97 9.81
CA TRP A 185 23.60 -8.60 10.77
C TRP A 185 23.93 -9.75 11.73
N ARG A 186 22.91 -10.48 12.19
CA ARG A 186 23.09 -11.67 13.02
C ARG A 186 23.87 -12.77 12.29
N ARG A 187 23.51 -13.06 11.03
CA ARG A 187 24.21 -14.05 10.19
C ARG A 187 25.65 -13.66 9.90
N ARG A 188 25.91 -12.35 9.83
CA ARG A 188 27.25 -11.80 9.64
C ARG A 188 28.05 -11.69 10.94
N GLY A 189 27.46 -11.98 12.10
CA GLY A 189 28.10 -11.90 13.41
C GLY A 189 28.35 -10.47 13.89
N VAL A 190 27.68 -9.46 13.31
CA VAL A 190 27.89 -8.03 13.64
C VAL A 190 26.75 -7.42 14.44
N LEU A 191 25.62 -8.11 14.61
CA LEU A 191 24.44 -7.55 15.27
C LEU A 191 24.72 -7.01 16.69
N ALA A 192 25.60 -7.65 17.44
CA ALA A 192 25.94 -7.20 18.78
C ALA A 192 26.61 -5.81 18.84
N GLY A 193 27.16 -5.32 17.72
CA GLY A 193 27.71 -3.97 17.60
C GLY A 193 26.71 -2.93 17.13
N ILE A 194 25.47 -3.33 16.80
CA ILE A 194 24.44 -2.45 16.22
C ILE A 194 23.29 -2.32 17.21
N ASN A 195 23.04 -1.09 17.66
CA ASN A 195 21.84 -0.77 18.44
C ASN A 195 20.66 -0.56 17.48
N VAL A 196 19.64 -1.43 17.54
CA VAL A 196 18.47 -1.38 16.67
C VAL A 196 17.28 -0.92 17.46
N SER A 197 16.59 0.12 17.00
CA SER A 197 15.32 0.60 17.60
C SER A 197 14.21 0.76 16.58
N PHE A 198 12.98 0.54 17.04
CA PHE A 198 11.75 0.71 16.28
C PHE A 198 10.88 1.78 16.92
N HIS A 199 10.81 2.93 16.31
CA HIS A 199 10.03 4.09 16.74
C HIS A 199 8.65 4.06 16.05
N ASN A 200 7.61 3.87 16.84
CA ASN A 200 6.24 3.75 16.36
C ASN A 200 5.35 4.82 16.99
N ALA A 201 4.69 5.62 16.17
CA ALA A 201 3.73 6.62 16.64
C ALA A 201 2.49 6.00 17.32
N GLY A 202 2.20 4.73 17.04
CA GLY A 202 1.15 3.98 17.72
C GLY A 202 1.61 3.32 19.03
N GLY A 203 0.66 2.76 19.79
CA GLY A 203 0.88 2.11 21.08
C GLY A 203 1.08 0.59 21.03
N ALA A 204 1.13 -0.03 19.85
CA ALA A 204 1.26 -1.48 19.73
C ALA A 204 2.14 -1.87 18.53
N LEU A 205 2.84 -2.99 18.64
CA LEU A 205 3.73 -3.50 17.59
C LEU A 205 2.95 -3.87 16.31
N PHE A 206 1.73 -4.40 16.43
CA PHE A 206 0.87 -4.74 15.31
C PHE A 206 -0.61 -4.59 15.69
N GLY A 207 -1.45 -4.24 14.70
CA GLY A 207 -2.87 -3.94 14.93
C GLY A 207 -3.75 -5.15 15.25
N VAL A 208 -3.27 -6.39 15.04
CA VAL A 208 -3.99 -7.63 15.34
C VAL A 208 -3.24 -8.39 16.45
N PRO A 209 -3.79 -8.43 17.69
CA PRO A 209 -3.09 -8.95 18.86
C PRO A 209 -2.59 -10.39 18.73
N ALA A 210 -3.32 -11.25 18.01
CA ALA A 210 -2.98 -12.66 17.83
C ALA A 210 -1.58 -12.90 17.22
N TYR A 211 -1.05 -11.93 16.44
CA TYR A 211 0.26 -12.04 15.81
C TYR A 211 1.40 -11.43 16.63
N ILE A 212 1.08 -10.65 17.68
CA ILE A 212 2.09 -9.95 18.49
C ILE A 212 3.08 -10.92 19.15
N PRO A 213 2.67 -12.07 19.73
CA PRO A 213 3.62 -13.00 20.39
C PRO A 213 4.74 -13.46 19.44
N ALA A 214 4.40 -13.86 18.22
CA ALA A 214 5.40 -14.31 17.24
C ALA A 214 6.36 -13.20 16.79
N LEU A 215 5.91 -11.94 16.81
CA LEU A 215 6.73 -10.78 16.51
C LEU A 215 7.63 -10.41 17.68
N MET A 216 7.13 -10.52 18.92
CA MET A 216 7.92 -10.28 20.14
C MET A 216 9.06 -11.29 20.29
N GLU A 217 8.86 -12.56 19.93
CA GLU A 217 9.96 -13.54 19.85
C GLU A 217 11.13 -13.04 18.97
N GLN A 218 10.83 -12.30 17.91
CA GLN A 218 11.89 -11.76 17.04
C GLN A 218 12.49 -10.48 17.62
N VAL A 219 11.70 -9.64 18.26
CA VAL A 219 12.18 -8.46 18.98
C VAL A 219 13.21 -8.88 20.03
N GLU A 220 12.86 -9.86 20.87
CA GLU A 220 13.76 -10.42 21.88
C GLU A 220 15.00 -11.09 21.26
N ARG A 221 14.79 -11.91 20.23
CA ARG A 221 15.87 -12.62 19.52
C ARG A 221 16.93 -11.70 18.94
N TYR A 222 16.53 -10.52 18.46
CA TYR A 222 17.43 -9.56 17.82
C TYR A 222 17.88 -8.44 18.78
N GLY A 223 17.31 -8.38 20.00
CA GLY A 223 17.60 -7.32 20.95
C GLY A 223 17.13 -5.94 20.50
N ILE A 224 15.95 -5.88 19.86
CA ILE A 224 15.39 -4.64 19.31
C ILE A 224 14.76 -3.80 20.43
N GLY A 225 15.12 -2.51 20.53
CA GLY A 225 14.41 -1.53 21.34
C GLY A 225 13.08 -1.14 20.70
N LEU A 226 11.98 -1.18 21.48
CA LEU A 226 10.65 -0.74 21.03
C LEU A 226 10.31 0.58 21.69
N GLU A 227 10.08 1.60 20.85
CA GLU A 227 9.78 2.96 21.26
C GLU A 227 8.38 3.33 20.75
N PHE A 228 7.36 3.20 21.60
CA PHE A 228 5.97 3.50 21.26
C PHE A 228 5.63 4.97 21.55
N HIS A 229 4.55 5.44 20.90
CA HIS A 229 4.07 6.82 21.01
C HIS A 229 5.13 7.86 20.60
N GLN A 230 6.03 7.47 19.70
CA GLN A 230 7.11 8.30 19.18
C GLN A 230 6.92 8.58 17.69
N GLN A 231 6.62 9.79 17.34
CA GLN A 231 6.44 10.23 15.96
C GLN A 231 7.68 10.95 15.46
N LEU A 232 8.24 10.50 14.32
CA LEU A 232 9.31 11.23 13.65
C LEU A 232 8.77 12.53 13.05
N MET A 233 9.35 13.65 13.44
CA MET A 233 8.92 15.00 13.03
C MET A 233 9.90 15.68 12.08
N ALA A 234 11.22 15.47 12.27
CA ALA A 234 12.24 16.08 11.43
C ALA A 234 13.49 15.21 11.33
N VAL A 235 14.28 15.42 10.27
CA VAL A 235 15.55 14.74 10.05
C VAL A 235 16.61 15.75 9.61
N ASP A 236 17.70 15.84 10.38
CA ASP A 236 18.91 16.54 10.00
C ASP A 236 19.91 15.51 9.41
N GLY A 237 19.92 15.42 8.07
CA GLY A 237 20.78 14.48 7.36
C GLY A 237 22.27 14.69 7.59
N PRO A 238 22.83 15.90 7.37
CA PRO A 238 24.25 16.19 7.61
C PRO A 238 24.74 15.82 9.00
N ASN A 239 23.94 16.09 10.05
CA ASN A 239 24.29 15.77 11.43
C ASN A 239 23.82 14.37 11.86
N ARG A 240 23.09 13.63 10.98
CA ARG A 240 22.52 12.31 11.25
C ARG A 240 21.70 12.27 12.53
N GLN A 241 20.77 13.21 12.66
CA GLN A 241 19.87 13.35 13.79
C GLN A 241 18.40 13.17 13.35
N ALA A 242 17.67 12.35 14.10
CA ALA A 242 16.24 12.15 13.96
C ALA A 242 15.54 12.79 15.15
N HIS A 243 14.56 13.65 14.90
CA HIS A 243 13.80 14.39 15.91
C HIS A 243 12.43 13.75 16.06
N PHE A 244 12.11 13.31 17.26
CA PHE A 244 10.86 12.64 17.59
C PHE A 244 10.02 13.50 18.54
N LEU A 245 8.71 13.49 18.34
CA LEU A 245 7.73 13.94 19.31
C LEU A 245 7.21 12.72 20.07
N ILE A 246 7.41 12.70 21.37
CA ILE A 246 6.93 11.66 22.26
C ILE A 246 5.64 12.13 22.92
N HIS A 247 4.61 11.26 22.89
CA HIS A 247 3.36 11.49 23.58
C HIS A 247 3.36 10.67 24.87
N ASP A 248 3.43 11.33 26.00
CA ASP A 248 3.44 10.70 27.31
C ASP A 248 2.02 10.24 27.72
N ALA A 249 1.93 9.25 28.61
CA ALA A 249 0.65 8.65 29.02
C ALA A 249 -0.29 9.63 29.76
N ASP A 250 0.25 10.70 30.34
CA ASP A 250 -0.48 11.79 30.99
C ASP A 250 -0.97 12.89 30.04
N GLY A 251 -0.72 12.72 28.73
CA GLY A 251 -1.06 13.69 27.66
C GLY A 251 -0.01 14.75 27.41
N GLY A 252 1.13 14.71 28.12
CA GLY A 252 2.29 15.56 27.87
C GLY A 252 2.96 15.24 26.52
N GLN A 253 3.70 16.22 26.01
CA GLN A 253 4.52 16.04 24.80
C GLN A 253 5.93 16.53 25.10
N ARG A 254 6.91 15.80 24.60
CA ARG A 254 8.31 16.18 24.68
C ARG A 254 9.07 15.81 23.43
N GLU A 255 10.06 16.62 23.10
CA GLU A 255 10.97 16.33 22.01
C GLU A 255 12.09 15.38 22.47
N HIS A 256 12.52 14.54 21.54
CA HIS A 256 13.65 13.65 21.71
C HIS A 256 14.47 13.63 20.42
N VAL A 257 15.76 13.77 20.54
CA VAL A 257 16.70 13.74 19.41
C VAL A 257 17.58 12.51 19.53
N GLU A 258 17.63 11.72 18.48
CA GLU A 258 18.47 10.52 18.43
C GLU A 258 19.40 10.54 17.20
N SER A 259 20.68 10.24 17.43
CA SER A 259 21.65 10.08 16.33
C SER A 259 21.50 8.70 15.69
N PHE A 260 21.81 8.61 14.38
CA PHE A 260 21.74 7.35 13.64
C PHE A 260 22.92 7.19 12.66
N ASP A 261 23.23 5.95 12.33
CA ASP A 261 24.10 5.57 11.21
C ASP A 261 23.25 5.07 10.04
N MET A 262 22.08 4.50 10.34
CA MET A 262 21.05 4.13 9.36
C MET A 262 19.67 4.54 9.90
N LEU A 263 18.86 5.19 9.06
CA LEU A 263 17.48 5.54 9.34
C LEU A 263 16.57 5.05 8.22
N HIS A 264 15.68 4.12 8.53
CA HIS A 264 14.61 3.69 7.61
C HIS A 264 13.34 4.47 7.93
N VAL A 265 12.95 5.39 7.05
CA VAL A 265 11.81 6.28 7.23
C VAL A 265 10.56 5.72 6.55
N VAL A 266 9.43 5.78 7.25
CA VAL A 266 8.09 5.66 6.65
C VAL A 266 7.35 6.97 6.93
N PRO A 267 6.94 7.72 5.90
CA PRO A 267 6.24 8.98 6.08
C PRO A 267 4.75 8.73 6.40
N PRO A 268 4.05 9.71 6.98
CA PRO A 268 2.59 9.74 6.96
C PRO A 268 2.03 9.56 5.55
N GLN A 269 0.82 9.03 5.45
CA GLN A 269 0.19 8.72 4.16
C GLN A 269 -1.21 9.33 4.10
N ARG A 270 -1.62 9.72 2.90
CA ARG A 270 -2.90 10.38 2.66
C ARG A 270 -3.48 9.98 1.30
N ALA A 271 -4.77 10.18 1.10
CA ALA A 271 -5.34 10.05 -0.23
C ALA A 271 -4.78 11.16 -1.17
N PRO A 272 -4.69 10.90 -2.48
CA PRO A 272 -4.32 11.93 -3.45
C PRO A 272 -5.23 13.17 -3.39
N ALA A 273 -4.68 14.35 -3.68
CA ALA A 273 -5.42 15.61 -3.68
C ALA A 273 -6.70 15.57 -4.53
N LEU A 274 -6.64 14.88 -5.68
CA LEU A 274 -7.80 14.63 -6.55
C LEU A 274 -9.02 14.06 -5.78
N ILE A 275 -8.78 13.25 -4.77
CA ILE A 275 -9.86 12.65 -3.96
C ILE A 275 -10.09 13.45 -2.70
N ARG A 276 -9.03 13.78 -1.96
CA ARG A 276 -9.12 14.50 -0.68
C ARG A 276 -9.87 15.84 -0.79
N ASP A 277 -9.70 16.53 -1.92
CA ASP A 277 -10.28 17.84 -2.18
C ASP A 277 -11.56 17.76 -3.04
N SER A 278 -12.14 16.55 -3.20
CA SER A 278 -13.34 16.29 -4.01
C SER A 278 -14.58 15.97 -3.15
N LEU A 279 -15.74 15.95 -3.81
CA LEU A 279 -17.01 15.50 -3.21
C LEU A 279 -17.02 13.99 -2.87
N LEU A 280 -16.00 13.24 -3.28
CA LEU A 280 -15.90 11.79 -3.03
C LEU A 280 -15.20 11.46 -1.70
N ALA A 281 -14.63 12.45 -1.04
CA ALA A 281 -13.93 12.25 0.22
C ALA A 281 -14.90 12.22 1.42
N ASN A 282 -14.54 11.43 2.44
CA ASN A 282 -15.06 11.57 3.79
C ASN A 282 -14.31 12.69 4.56
N ASP A 283 -14.69 12.94 5.82
CA ASP A 283 -14.08 13.98 6.66
C ASP A 283 -12.58 13.79 6.91
N ALA A 284 -12.07 12.54 6.79
CA ALA A 284 -10.65 12.24 6.91
C ALA A 284 -9.90 12.31 5.56
N GLY A 285 -10.55 12.73 4.48
CA GLY A 285 -9.98 12.91 3.16
C GLY A 285 -9.83 11.63 2.32
N TRP A 286 -10.36 10.48 2.76
CA TRP A 286 -10.32 9.21 2.05
C TRP A 286 -11.61 8.98 1.25
N LEU A 287 -11.53 8.19 0.17
CA LEU A 287 -12.69 7.82 -0.64
C LEU A 287 -13.77 7.12 0.19
N ASP A 288 -14.98 7.70 0.23
CA ASP A 288 -16.08 7.34 1.14
C ASP A 288 -16.91 6.17 0.59
N LEU A 289 -16.54 4.96 0.94
CA LEU A 289 -17.12 3.72 0.42
C LEU A 289 -17.91 2.93 1.46
N HIS A 290 -18.98 2.29 1.01
CA HIS A 290 -19.66 1.26 1.78
C HIS A 290 -18.70 0.05 1.97
N PRO A 291 -18.42 -0.38 3.22
CA PRO A 291 -17.35 -1.34 3.51
C PRO A 291 -17.54 -2.71 2.83
N ASN A 292 -18.77 -3.12 2.57
CA ASN A 292 -19.03 -4.44 1.97
C ASN A 292 -19.21 -4.39 0.45
N THR A 293 -19.89 -3.38 -0.11
CA THR A 293 -20.14 -3.32 -1.57
C THR A 293 -19.05 -2.59 -2.34
N LEU A 294 -18.23 -1.79 -1.65
CA LEU A 294 -17.22 -0.93 -2.24
C LEU A 294 -17.79 0.13 -3.21
N GLN A 295 -19.09 0.41 -3.12
CA GLN A 295 -19.79 1.50 -3.78
C GLN A 295 -19.70 2.76 -2.92
N HIS A 296 -19.61 3.93 -3.52
CA HIS A 296 -19.60 5.20 -2.81
C HIS A 296 -20.94 5.46 -2.08
N LEU A 297 -20.87 6.00 -0.86
CA LEU A 297 -22.07 6.15 -0.02
C LEU A 297 -23.09 7.15 -0.57
N ARG A 298 -22.65 8.17 -1.31
CA ARG A 298 -23.52 9.23 -1.87
C ARG A 298 -23.73 9.14 -3.37
N TYR A 299 -22.78 8.55 -4.11
CA TYR A 299 -22.77 8.51 -5.58
C TYR A 299 -22.85 7.08 -6.09
N PRO A 300 -24.07 6.58 -6.44
CA PRO A 300 -24.24 5.18 -6.80
C PRO A 300 -23.47 4.71 -8.03
N ALA A 301 -23.12 5.64 -8.93
CA ALA A 301 -22.28 5.34 -10.11
C ALA A 301 -20.78 5.21 -9.78
N VAL A 302 -20.36 5.50 -8.53
CA VAL A 302 -18.95 5.52 -8.14
C VAL A 302 -18.62 4.32 -7.26
N PHE A 303 -17.53 3.63 -7.60
CA PHE A 303 -16.96 2.49 -6.88
C PHE A 303 -15.49 2.75 -6.61
N GLY A 304 -14.91 1.98 -5.69
CA GLY A 304 -13.48 2.10 -5.42
C GLY A 304 -12.91 0.90 -4.69
N ALA A 305 -11.59 0.84 -4.59
CA ALA A 305 -10.86 -0.21 -3.89
C ALA A 305 -9.41 0.23 -3.57
N GLY A 306 -8.70 -0.59 -2.85
CA GLY A 306 -7.28 -0.40 -2.55
C GLY A 306 -7.01 0.72 -1.56
N ASP A 307 -5.82 1.31 -1.69
CA ASP A 307 -5.27 2.15 -0.63
C ASP A 307 -5.98 3.51 -0.47
N VAL A 308 -6.70 3.98 -1.48
CA VAL A 308 -7.47 5.24 -1.43
C VAL A 308 -8.73 5.15 -0.56
N SER A 309 -9.22 3.93 -0.29
CA SER A 309 -10.51 3.73 0.37
C SER A 309 -10.48 4.05 1.86
N ALA A 310 -11.60 4.57 2.39
CA ALA A 310 -11.84 4.80 3.81
C ALA A 310 -12.21 3.51 4.57
N THR A 311 -12.37 2.38 3.88
CA THR A 311 -12.76 1.12 4.50
C THR A 311 -11.74 0.65 5.55
N PRO A 312 -12.18 0.09 6.70
CA PRO A 312 -11.33 -0.19 7.85
C PRO A 312 -10.51 -1.50 7.70
N ASN A 313 -10.11 -1.85 6.49
CA ASN A 313 -9.26 -3.00 6.20
C ASN A 313 -7.78 -2.59 6.07
N ALA A 314 -6.90 -3.56 6.15
CA ALA A 314 -5.49 -3.34 5.86
C ALA A 314 -5.28 -2.95 4.38
N LYS A 315 -4.57 -1.85 4.14
CA LYS A 315 -4.20 -1.36 2.79
C LYS A 315 -3.08 -2.25 2.23
N THR A 316 -3.46 -3.33 1.52
CA THR A 316 -2.53 -4.35 1.02
C THR A 316 -2.93 -4.87 -0.36
N ALA A 317 -1.97 -5.38 -1.13
CA ALA A 317 -2.25 -6.06 -2.40
C ALA A 317 -3.14 -7.32 -2.22
N ALA A 318 -3.09 -7.96 -1.06
CA ALA A 318 -3.96 -9.08 -0.73
C ALA A 318 -5.43 -8.63 -0.56
N ALA A 319 -5.66 -7.47 0.03
CA ALA A 319 -7.00 -6.87 0.09
C ALA A 319 -7.52 -6.56 -1.33
N VAL A 320 -6.69 -5.92 -2.15
CA VAL A 320 -7.04 -5.61 -3.56
C VAL A 320 -7.40 -6.88 -4.35
N ARG A 321 -6.70 -8.00 -4.13
CA ARG A 321 -7.00 -9.29 -4.78
C ARG A 321 -8.44 -9.75 -4.53
N VAL A 322 -8.97 -9.49 -3.35
CA VAL A 322 -10.36 -9.83 -2.98
C VAL A 322 -11.34 -8.71 -3.37
N GLN A 323 -10.94 -7.46 -3.27
CA GLN A 323 -11.77 -6.31 -3.61
C GLN A 323 -12.06 -6.21 -5.12
N ALA A 324 -11.06 -6.52 -5.96
CA ALA A 324 -11.19 -6.31 -7.41
C ALA A 324 -12.34 -7.10 -8.05
N PRO A 325 -12.52 -8.42 -7.82
CA PRO A 325 -13.68 -9.15 -8.34
C PRO A 325 -15.00 -8.62 -7.80
N ILE A 326 -15.06 -8.23 -6.53
CA ILE A 326 -16.28 -7.68 -5.90
C ILE A 326 -16.70 -6.36 -6.56
N VAL A 327 -15.73 -5.46 -6.81
CA VAL A 327 -16.00 -4.22 -7.54
C VAL A 327 -16.44 -4.52 -8.97
N ALA A 328 -15.79 -5.47 -9.66
CA ALA A 328 -16.18 -5.83 -11.03
C ALA A 328 -17.61 -6.39 -11.11
N ASP A 329 -17.98 -7.29 -10.18
CA ASP A 329 -19.36 -7.82 -10.09
C ASP A 329 -20.38 -6.71 -9.83
N ASN A 330 -20.11 -5.86 -8.84
CA ASN A 330 -21.03 -4.81 -8.44
C ASN A 330 -21.17 -3.69 -9.49
N VAL A 331 -20.10 -3.36 -10.22
CA VAL A 331 -20.16 -2.42 -11.37
C VAL A 331 -21.02 -3.00 -12.48
N VAL A 332 -20.87 -4.28 -12.83
CA VAL A 332 -21.70 -4.92 -13.86
C VAL A 332 -23.15 -4.97 -13.44
N ALA A 333 -23.46 -5.37 -12.19
CA ALA A 333 -24.82 -5.36 -11.65
C ALA A 333 -25.45 -3.95 -11.70
N TYR A 334 -24.69 -2.92 -11.29
CA TYR A 334 -25.13 -1.53 -11.36
C TYR A 334 -25.49 -1.10 -12.80
N LEU A 335 -24.61 -1.39 -13.78
CA LEU A 335 -24.83 -1.05 -15.18
C LEU A 335 -26.04 -1.77 -15.80
N GLN A 336 -26.44 -2.93 -15.25
CA GLN A 336 -27.61 -3.72 -15.65
C GLN A 336 -28.87 -3.31 -14.89
N GLY A 337 -28.77 -2.42 -13.89
CA GLY A 337 -29.90 -2.04 -13.03
C GLY A 337 -30.28 -3.11 -12.00
N GLU A 338 -29.33 -4.01 -11.69
CA GLU A 338 -29.50 -5.09 -10.72
C GLU A 338 -29.02 -4.69 -9.33
N SER A 339 -29.47 -5.44 -8.31
CA SER A 339 -29.02 -5.24 -6.94
C SER A 339 -27.58 -5.73 -6.76
N LEU A 340 -26.76 -4.94 -6.05
CA LEU A 340 -25.40 -5.33 -5.72
C LEU A 340 -25.42 -6.51 -4.76
N SER A 341 -24.84 -7.63 -5.14
CA SER A 341 -24.81 -8.87 -4.35
C SER A 341 -23.43 -9.23 -3.81
N ALA A 342 -22.36 -8.86 -4.50
CA ALA A 342 -21.00 -9.17 -4.09
C ALA A 342 -20.61 -8.40 -2.81
N ARG A 343 -19.94 -9.09 -1.85
CA ARG A 343 -19.63 -8.55 -0.53
C ARG A 343 -18.18 -8.76 -0.15
N TYR A 344 -17.53 -7.69 0.24
CA TYR A 344 -16.20 -7.70 0.85
C TYR A 344 -16.33 -7.79 2.38
N GLN A 345 -15.51 -8.65 3.01
CA GLN A 345 -15.53 -8.90 4.45
C GLN A 345 -14.31 -8.31 5.17
N GLY A 346 -13.58 -7.43 4.51
CA GLY A 346 -12.41 -6.76 5.11
C GLY A 346 -11.11 -7.56 5.02
N TYR A 347 -11.08 -8.69 4.30
CA TYR A 347 -9.89 -9.52 4.17
C TYR A 347 -8.67 -8.72 3.74
N GLY A 348 -7.59 -8.90 4.46
CA GLY A 348 -6.26 -8.43 4.11
C GLY A 348 -5.21 -9.38 4.64
N ALA A 349 -4.03 -9.33 4.07
CA ALA A 349 -2.91 -10.12 4.56
C ALA A 349 -1.63 -9.30 4.62
N CYS A 350 -0.88 -9.53 5.67
CA CYS A 350 0.45 -8.99 5.87
C CYS A 350 1.45 -10.14 6.13
N PRO A 351 2.09 -10.68 5.09
CA PRO A 351 3.14 -11.69 5.28
C PRO A 351 4.36 -11.03 5.93
N LEU A 352 4.43 -11.08 7.28
CA LEU A 352 5.48 -10.46 8.09
C LEU A 352 6.77 -11.28 7.98
N THR A 353 7.68 -10.83 7.16
CA THR A 353 8.97 -11.48 6.95
C THR A 353 9.89 -11.20 8.13
N VAL A 354 10.08 -12.17 9.01
CA VAL A 354 10.82 -12.02 10.27
C VAL A 354 12.29 -12.45 10.17
N SER A 355 12.63 -13.22 9.16
CA SER A 355 14.00 -13.55 8.77
C SER A 355 14.02 -14.08 7.34
N ARG A 356 15.18 -14.20 6.73
CA ARG A 356 15.33 -14.95 5.48
C ARG A 356 14.96 -16.41 5.71
N GLY A 357 13.89 -16.87 5.06
CA GLY A 357 13.36 -18.22 5.19
C GLY A 357 12.20 -18.38 6.19
N ARG A 358 11.72 -17.31 6.84
CA ARG A 358 10.62 -17.37 7.81
C ARG A 358 9.68 -16.17 7.69
N VAL A 359 8.36 -16.46 7.68
CA VAL A 359 7.29 -15.47 7.60
C VAL A 359 6.18 -15.84 8.58
N VAL A 360 5.68 -14.86 9.31
CA VAL A 360 4.39 -14.91 10.01
C VAL A 360 3.34 -14.46 9.01
N LEU A 361 2.43 -15.34 8.62
CA LEU A 361 1.40 -15.06 7.63
C LEU A 361 0.15 -14.51 8.31
N ALA A 362 0.15 -13.21 8.58
CA ALA A 362 -0.99 -12.55 9.19
C ALA A 362 -2.09 -12.32 8.14
N GLU A 363 -3.25 -12.97 8.33
CA GLU A 363 -4.44 -12.88 7.50
C GLU A 363 -5.64 -12.56 8.39
N PHE A 364 -6.33 -11.46 8.10
CA PHE A 364 -7.40 -10.96 8.95
C PHE A 364 -8.39 -10.09 8.18
N GLY A 365 -9.61 -10.01 8.71
CA GLY A 365 -10.71 -9.21 8.22
C GLY A 365 -10.99 -7.98 9.08
N TYR A 366 -12.21 -7.46 8.96
CA TYR A 366 -12.68 -6.34 9.77
C TYR A 366 -12.60 -6.67 11.27
N GLY A 367 -12.26 -5.68 12.08
CA GLY A 367 -12.11 -5.85 13.52
C GLY A 367 -10.94 -6.74 13.95
N GLY A 368 -10.07 -7.16 13.03
CA GLY A 368 -8.95 -8.07 13.33
C GLY A 368 -9.36 -9.53 13.43
N GLU A 369 -10.54 -9.91 12.95
CA GLU A 369 -10.98 -11.30 12.83
C GLU A 369 -9.97 -12.11 12.03
N LEU A 370 -9.54 -13.27 12.53
CA LEU A 370 -8.59 -14.12 11.83
C LEU A 370 -9.28 -14.81 10.65
N MET A 371 -8.68 -14.66 9.46
CA MET A 371 -9.20 -15.21 8.20
C MET A 371 -8.13 -16.00 7.45
N PRO A 372 -7.59 -17.10 8.02
CA PRO A 372 -6.51 -17.84 7.40
C PRO A 372 -6.98 -18.52 6.11
N THR A 373 -6.23 -18.30 5.02
CA THR A 373 -6.48 -18.95 3.72
C THR A 373 -6.10 -20.44 3.73
N LEU A 374 -5.08 -20.81 4.52
CA LEU A 374 -4.62 -22.18 4.65
C LEU A 374 -5.13 -22.79 5.96
N PRO A 375 -5.46 -24.11 5.99
CA PRO A 375 -5.78 -24.79 7.23
C PRO A 375 -4.63 -24.68 8.26
N GLU A 376 -4.95 -24.54 9.54
CA GLU A 376 -3.98 -24.35 10.62
C GLU A 376 -2.93 -25.46 10.68
N TRP A 377 -3.35 -26.74 10.43
CA TRP A 377 -2.43 -27.88 10.40
C TRP A 377 -1.36 -27.79 9.30
N LEU A 378 -1.63 -27.03 8.23
CA LEU A 378 -0.68 -26.81 7.13
C LEU A 378 0.18 -25.57 7.39
N ASN A 379 -0.41 -24.51 7.88
CA ASN A 379 0.28 -23.27 8.23
C ASN A 379 -0.42 -22.57 9.38
N ASP A 380 0.18 -22.66 10.56
CA ASP A 380 -0.18 -21.83 11.71
C ASP A 380 0.28 -20.40 11.41
N GLY A 381 -0.67 -19.54 11.01
CA GLY A 381 -0.40 -18.15 10.64
C GLY A 381 0.17 -17.31 11.79
N GLN A 382 -0.01 -17.74 13.04
CA GLN A 382 0.50 -17.08 14.25
C GLN A 382 1.96 -17.44 14.56
N ARG A 383 2.61 -18.27 13.73
CA ARG A 383 4.02 -18.65 13.87
C ARG A 383 4.83 -18.33 12.63
N ALA A 384 6.12 -18.14 12.80
CA ALA A 384 7.04 -17.93 11.70
C ALA A 384 7.36 -19.27 10.99
N THR A 385 6.85 -19.47 9.78
CA THR A 385 6.98 -20.73 9.03
C THR A 385 7.82 -20.61 7.77
N ALA A 386 8.45 -21.72 7.35
CA ALA A 386 9.17 -21.80 6.08
C ALA A 386 8.20 -21.90 4.89
N LEU A 387 7.03 -22.51 5.09
CA LEU A 387 6.01 -22.57 4.06
C LEU A 387 5.53 -21.17 3.66
N ALA A 388 5.21 -20.33 4.65
CA ALA A 388 4.82 -18.94 4.40
C ALA A 388 5.93 -18.13 3.72
N TRP A 389 7.20 -18.45 3.98
CA TRP A 389 8.32 -17.88 3.23
C TRP A 389 8.28 -18.29 1.76
N GLN A 390 8.10 -19.58 1.44
CA GLN A 390 8.00 -20.05 0.05
C GLN A 390 6.83 -19.38 -0.69
N LEU A 391 5.70 -19.26 -0.01
CA LEU A 391 4.55 -18.50 -0.53
C LEU A 391 4.94 -17.05 -0.83
N LYS A 392 5.55 -16.34 0.14
CA LYS A 392 5.90 -14.92 0.01
C LYS A 392 6.98 -14.66 -1.05
N ALA A 393 8.04 -15.46 -1.06
CA ALA A 393 9.20 -15.21 -1.91
C ALA A 393 9.04 -15.72 -3.34
N HIS A 394 8.25 -16.77 -3.56
CA HIS A 394 8.19 -17.42 -4.88
C HIS A 394 6.78 -17.44 -5.48
N LEU A 395 5.75 -17.75 -4.70
CA LEU A 395 4.40 -17.91 -5.25
C LEU A 395 3.65 -16.58 -5.39
N MET A 396 3.70 -15.69 -4.38
CA MET A 396 2.98 -14.41 -4.42
C MET A 396 3.36 -13.51 -5.60
N PRO A 397 4.63 -13.38 -6.04
CA PRO A 397 4.95 -12.64 -7.26
C PRO A 397 4.28 -13.24 -8.50
N THR A 398 4.25 -14.58 -8.61
CA THR A 398 3.58 -15.27 -9.72
C THR A 398 2.07 -15.05 -9.68
N ILE A 399 1.44 -15.16 -8.49
CA ILE A 399 0.02 -14.85 -8.30
C ILE A 399 -0.27 -13.41 -8.73
N TYR A 400 0.56 -12.46 -8.34
CA TYR A 400 0.38 -11.06 -8.71
C TYR A 400 0.42 -10.85 -10.23
N TRP A 401 1.52 -11.25 -10.87
CA TRP A 401 1.76 -10.98 -12.30
C TRP A 401 0.91 -11.82 -13.25
N GLN A 402 0.68 -13.11 -12.90
CA GLN A 402 0.08 -14.08 -13.83
C GLN A 402 -1.38 -14.43 -13.52
N MET A 403 -1.87 -14.05 -12.33
CA MET A 403 -3.24 -14.31 -11.94
C MET A 403 -4.00 -13.01 -11.68
N MET A 404 -3.64 -12.25 -10.65
CA MET A 404 -4.35 -11.04 -10.22
C MET A 404 -4.45 -9.99 -11.35
N LEU A 405 -3.33 -9.62 -11.98
CA LEU A 405 -3.32 -8.66 -13.09
C LEU A 405 -3.87 -9.23 -14.41
N LYS A 406 -4.17 -10.53 -14.47
CA LYS A 406 -4.82 -11.18 -15.62
C LYS A 406 -6.29 -11.54 -15.30
N GLY A 407 -6.84 -11.04 -14.19
CA GLY A 407 -8.23 -11.26 -13.76
C GLY A 407 -8.53 -12.72 -13.36
N ARG A 408 -7.51 -13.55 -13.16
CA ARG A 408 -7.71 -14.93 -12.71
C ARG A 408 -7.97 -14.92 -11.21
N GLU A 409 -9.20 -15.16 -10.84
CA GLU A 409 -9.65 -15.22 -9.46
C GLU A 409 -9.19 -16.54 -8.83
N TRP A 410 -8.32 -16.49 -7.85
CA TRP A 410 -7.81 -17.65 -7.15
C TRP A 410 -7.80 -17.42 -5.66
N MET A 411 -8.35 -18.37 -4.89
CA MET A 411 -8.50 -18.26 -3.43
C MET A 411 -9.14 -16.92 -3.02
N VAL A 412 -10.15 -16.51 -3.75
CA VAL A 412 -11.07 -15.45 -3.35
C VAL A 412 -12.18 -16.15 -2.59
N PRO A 413 -12.45 -15.79 -1.32
CA PRO A 413 -13.51 -16.41 -0.52
C PRO A 413 -14.90 -16.15 -1.08
#